data_e8ff1102e733699f81e0d403859ce177
#
_entry.id   e8ff1102e733699f81e0d403859ce177
#
_cell.length_a   1.000
_cell.length_b   1.000
_cell.length_c   1.000
_cell.angle_alpha   90.00
_cell.angle_beta   90.00
_cell.angle_gamma   90.00
#
_symmetry.space_group_name_H-M   'P 1'
#
loop_
_entity.id
_entity.type
_entity.pdbx_description
1 polymer ?
#
loop_
_entity_poly.entity_id
_entity_poly.type
_entity_poly.pdbx_seq_one_letter_code
_entity_poly.pdbx_strand_id
1 'polypeptide(L)'
;MKKATAKLLLFFFCMSFLMVIPKKVNAAEIIPVNISVKYGQTEGRKIFDMINEMRTDSFDAWCWNADNETKTRYDNLNELAYDYDLERIATKRAAELALLFDHGRPNGESFFSIYEEEGITYRAAGENIAMGYRTAEAVNAAWREDGEPYNGQGHRRNMLNPKFNCVGIGHVYLDGCHYWVEEFAYRTSVNTTETTANDSEQIMSLSVPKSKVTGLKVAFDKTSYSLRTGESTEVKLTAKLTVF
;
A
#
# COMPACT_ATOMS: atom_id res chain seq x y z
N MET A 1 -80.54 35.47 -18.61
CA MET A 1 -79.20 35.21 -19.19
C MET A 1 -78.15 35.87 -18.31
N LYS A 2 -77.45 35.11 -17.44
CA LYS A 2 -76.35 35.64 -16.59
C LYS A 2 -75.04 35.23 -17.21
N LYS A 3 -74.20 36.20 -17.61
CA LYS A 3 -72.85 35.99 -18.11
C LYS A 3 -71.90 35.74 -16.92
N ALA A 4 -71.32 34.58 -16.86
CA ALA A 4 -70.25 34.27 -15.92
C ALA A 4 -68.90 34.70 -16.53
N THR A 5 -68.22 35.64 -15.86
CA THR A 5 -66.87 36.06 -16.17
C THR A 5 -65.86 35.19 -15.41
N ALA A 6 -65.09 34.36 -16.12
CA ALA A 6 -64.02 33.59 -15.54
C ALA A 6 -62.79 34.50 -15.38
N LYS A 7 -62.28 34.64 -14.13
CA LYS A 7 -61.01 35.27 -13.82
C LYS A 7 -59.90 34.23 -13.91
N LEU A 8 -59.01 34.37 -14.89
CA LEU A 8 -57.81 33.59 -15.03
C LEU A 8 -56.74 34.12 -14.03
N LEU A 9 -56.45 33.30 -13.03
CA LEU A 9 -55.40 33.61 -12.06
C LEU A 9 -54.07 33.02 -12.59
N LEU A 10 -53.17 33.91 -13.06
CA LEU A 10 -51.84 33.52 -13.56
C LEU A 10 -50.94 33.39 -12.34
N PHE A 11 -50.58 32.16 -11.95
CA PHE A 11 -49.57 31.88 -10.94
C PHE A 11 -48.16 31.97 -11.58
N PHE A 12 -47.42 33.03 -11.30
CA PHE A 12 -46.00 33.09 -11.60
C PHE A 12 -45.24 32.25 -10.58
N PHE A 13 -44.79 31.05 -10.97
CA PHE A 13 -43.87 30.24 -10.20
C PHE A 13 -42.46 30.76 -10.47
N CYS A 14 -41.94 31.59 -9.57
CA CYS A 14 -40.53 32.05 -9.62
C CYS A 14 -39.63 30.91 -9.18
N MET A 15 -39.19 30.11 -10.13
CA MET A 15 -38.20 29.05 -9.90
C MET A 15 -36.83 29.73 -9.75
N SER A 16 -36.40 30.03 -8.51
CA SER A 16 -35.06 30.46 -8.20
C SER A 16 -34.09 29.29 -8.45
N PHE A 17 -33.44 29.30 -9.59
CA PHE A 17 -32.32 28.40 -9.89
C PHE A 17 -31.14 28.80 -8.98
N LEU A 18 -30.93 28.08 -7.88
CA LEU A 18 -29.67 28.16 -7.16
C LEU A 18 -28.60 27.55 -8.09
N MET A 19 -27.84 28.41 -8.74
CA MET A 19 -26.59 27.98 -9.38
C MET A 19 -25.62 27.55 -8.27
N VAL A 20 -25.54 26.25 -8.02
CA VAL A 20 -24.45 25.68 -7.28
C VAL A 20 -23.21 25.78 -8.18
N ILE A 21 -22.43 26.83 -7.98
CA ILE A 21 -21.10 26.95 -8.62
C ILE A 21 -20.27 25.82 -8.02
N PRO A 22 -19.82 24.83 -8.82
CA PRO A 22 -18.97 23.78 -8.31
C PRO A 22 -17.67 24.46 -7.81
N LYS A 23 -17.44 24.35 -6.50
CA LYS A 23 -16.15 24.78 -5.93
C LYS A 23 -15.09 23.94 -6.63
N LYS A 24 -14.22 24.58 -7.41
CA LYS A 24 -13.09 23.91 -8.05
C LYS A 24 -12.24 23.32 -6.93
N VAL A 25 -12.37 22.04 -6.67
CA VAL A 25 -11.46 21.32 -5.77
C VAL A 25 -10.14 21.27 -6.54
N ASN A 26 -9.20 22.13 -6.18
CA ASN A 26 -7.85 22.03 -6.71
C ASN A 26 -7.31 20.65 -6.24
N ALA A 27 -6.90 19.82 -7.18
CA ALA A 27 -6.16 18.61 -6.86
C ALA A 27 -4.98 18.99 -5.95
N ALA A 28 -4.73 18.17 -4.93
CA ALA A 28 -3.60 18.39 -4.04
C ALA A 28 -2.30 18.39 -4.86
N GLU A 29 -1.42 19.36 -4.60
CA GLU A 29 -0.08 19.38 -5.21
C GLU A 29 0.70 18.20 -4.64
N ILE A 30 1.06 17.24 -5.50
CA ILE A 30 1.85 16.06 -5.14
C ILE A 30 3.33 16.37 -5.37
N ILE A 31 4.17 16.09 -4.40
CA ILE A 31 5.62 16.30 -4.47
C ILE A 31 6.36 15.00 -4.14
N PRO A 32 7.54 14.75 -4.74
CA PRO A 32 8.40 13.64 -4.35
C PRO A 32 9.08 13.94 -3.01
N VAL A 33 9.11 12.93 -2.14
CA VAL A 33 9.86 12.93 -0.89
C VAL A 33 10.79 11.73 -0.88
N ASN A 34 12.08 11.96 -0.67
CA ASN A 34 13.06 10.89 -0.55
C ASN A 34 13.17 10.42 0.89
N ILE A 35 13.02 9.13 1.10
CA ILE A 35 13.26 8.48 2.40
C ILE A 35 14.37 7.44 2.26
N SER A 36 15.18 7.27 3.32
CA SER A 36 16.15 6.18 3.40
C SER A 36 15.50 5.05 4.17
N VAL A 37 15.41 3.88 3.55
CA VAL A 37 14.87 2.65 4.16
C VAL A 37 15.86 1.52 3.97
N LYS A 38 15.91 0.61 4.94
CA LYS A 38 16.64 -0.65 4.77
C LYS A 38 15.70 -1.68 4.15
N TYR A 39 16.08 -2.25 3.01
CA TYR A 39 15.37 -3.38 2.42
C TYR A 39 15.60 -4.65 3.23
N GLY A 40 14.68 -5.58 3.15
CA GLY A 40 14.73 -6.90 3.77
C GLY A 40 14.20 -7.97 2.83
N GLN A 41 14.70 -7.99 1.58
CA GLN A 41 14.19 -8.92 0.56
C GLN A 41 14.45 -10.38 0.92
N THR A 42 15.60 -10.68 1.57
CA THR A 42 15.88 -12.06 2.04
C THR A 42 14.79 -12.56 2.99
N GLU A 43 14.36 -11.75 3.95
CA GLU A 43 13.27 -12.11 4.85
C GLU A 43 11.91 -12.14 4.12
N GLY A 44 11.64 -11.17 3.25
CA GLY A 44 10.40 -11.10 2.48
C GLY A 44 10.17 -12.38 1.65
N ARG A 45 11.19 -12.83 0.94
CA ARG A 45 11.10 -14.02 0.07
C ARG A 45 10.80 -15.33 0.79
N LYS A 46 11.12 -15.46 2.08
CA LYS A 46 10.75 -16.65 2.87
C LYS A 46 9.25 -16.86 2.99
N ILE A 47 8.46 -15.77 2.94
CA ILE A 47 7.00 -15.82 3.04
C ILE A 47 6.40 -16.57 1.86
N PHE A 48 7.02 -16.49 0.69
CA PHE A 48 6.54 -17.15 -0.53
C PHE A 48 6.35 -18.66 -0.36
N ASP A 49 7.35 -19.34 0.22
CA ASP A 49 7.27 -20.78 0.46
C ASP A 49 6.15 -21.09 1.46
N MET A 50 6.02 -20.30 2.53
CA MET A 50 4.98 -20.49 3.54
C MET A 50 3.56 -20.27 3.00
N ILE A 51 3.37 -19.35 2.06
CA ILE A 51 2.08 -19.16 1.37
C ILE A 51 1.76 -20.40 0.53
N ASN A 52 2.72 -20.91 -0.23
CA ASN A 52 2.50 -22.06 -1.10
C ASN A 52 2.31 -23.36 -0.30
N GLU A 53 3.02 -23.57 0.80
CA GLU A 53 2.75 -24.64 1.74
C GLU A 53 1.28 -24.61 2.21
N MET A 54 0.80 -23.44 2.67
CA MET A 54 -0.59 -23.26 3.10
C MET A 54 -1.60 -23.53 1.96
N ARG A 55 -1.30 -23.09 0.74
CA ARG A 55 -2.21 -23.24 -0.41
C ARG A 55 -2.34 -24.70 -0.87
N THR A 56 -1.28 -25.47 -0.76
CA THR A 56 -1.23 -26.86 -1.23
C THR A 56 -1.60 -27.89 -0.16
N ASP A 57 -1.62 -27.50 1.11
CA ASP A 57 -2.11 -28.36 2.19
C ASP A 57 -3.64 -28.27 2.33
N SER A 58 -4.34 -29.32 1.90
CA SER A 58 -5.81 -29.41 1.97
C SER A 58 -6.38 -29.31 3.39
N PHE A 59 -5.58 -29.59 4.43
CA PHE A 59 -5.99 -29.41 5.82
C PHE A 59 -5.92 -27.96 6.26
N ASP A 60 -5.02 -27.17 5.66
CA ASP A 60 -4.75 -25.77 6.01
C ASP A 60 -5.43 -24.77 5.06
N ALA A 61 -5.64 -25.14 3.80
CA ALA A 61 -6.30 -24.31 2.80
C ALA A 61 -7.80 -24.19 3.03
N TRP A 62 -8.22 -23.38 4.01
CA TRP A 62 -9.63 -23.15 4.33
C TRP A 62 -9.88 -21.73 4.82
N CYS A 63 -11.11 -21.23 4.65
CA CYS A 63 -11.61 -20.01 5.28
C CYS A 63 -12.97 -20.24 5.92
N TRP A 64 -13.27 -19.49 6.99
CA TRP A 64 -14.62 -19.44 7.53
C TRP A 64 -15.61 -18.86 6.51
N ASN A 65 -16.81 -19.41 6.48
CA ASN A 65 -17.96 -18.78 5.84
C ASN A 65 -18.57 -17.73 6.79
N ALA A 66 -19.44 -16.87 6.27
CA ALA A 66 -20.03 -15.76 7.02
C ALA A 66 -20.87 -16.20 8.24
N ASP A 67 -21.25 -17.47 8.31
CA ASP A 67 -21.94 -18.10 9.46
C ASP A 67 -21.01 -18.35 10.65
N ASN A 68 -19.67 -18.32 10.46
CA ASN A 68 -18.64 -18.73 11.43
C ASN A 68 -18.80 -20.17 11.97
N GLU A 69 -19.55 -21.00 11.31
CA GLU A 69 -19.81 -22.40 11.67
C GLU A 69 -19.27 -23.36 10.61
N THR A 70 -19.37 -22.98 9.35
CA THR A 70 -18.90 -23.77 8.20
C THR A 70 -17.65 -23.18 7.57
N LYS A 71 -16.87 -24.03 6.90
CA LYS A 71 -15.62 -23.64 6.21
C LYS A 71 -15.69 -23.92 4.73
N THR A 72 -15.26 -22.98 3.91
CA THR A 72 -14.87 -23.26 2.54
C THR A 72 -13.47 -23.82 2.56
N ARG A 73 -13.28 -25.04 2.01
CA ARG A 73 -11.99 -25.71 1.85
C ARG A 73 -11.57 -25.65 0.39
N TYR A 74 -10.27 -25.57 0.19
CA TYR A 74 -9.65 -25.51 -1.13
C TYR A 74 -8.77 -26.74 -1.32
N ASP A 75 -9.29 -27.78 -1.95
CA ASP A 75 -8.60 -29.07 -2.06
C ASP A 75 -7.50 -29.10 -3.14
N ASN A 76 -7.47 -28.13 -4.04
CA ASN A 76 -6.58 -28.13 -5.22
C ASN A 76 -6.19 -26.70 -5.63
N LEU A 77 -5.71 -25.86 -4.71
CA LEU A 77 -5.13 -24.58 -5.11
C LEU A 77 -3.77 -24.83 -5.76
N ASN A 78 -3.56 -24.16 -6.90
CA ASN A 78 -2.22 -24.09 -7.48
C ASN A 78 -1.31 -23.23 -6.61
N GLU A 79 -0.03 -23.56 -6.62
CA GLU A 79 1.00 -22.65 -6.13
C GLU A 79 0.95 -21.33 -6.89
N LEU A 80 1.28 -20.25 -6.20
CA LEU A 80 1.57 -18.96 -6.82
C LEU A 80 2.99 -18.99 -7.38
N ALA A 81 3.21 -18.25 -8.46
CA ALA A 81 4.55 -17.93 -8.91
C ALA A 81 5.07 -16.71 -8.15
N TYR A 82 6.37 -16.67 -7.82
CA TYR A 82 7.00 -15.44 -7.34
C TYR A 82 7.19 -14.48 -8.51
N ASP A 83 6.72 -13.24 -8.35
CA ASP A 83 6.78 -12.21 -9.39
C ASP A 83 7.67 -11.06 -8.94
N TYR A 84 8.84 -10.91 -9.57
CA TYR A 84 9.83 -9.89 -9.20
C TYR A 84 9.39 -8.46 -9.55
N ASP A 85 8.43 -8.28 -10.47
CA ASP A 85 7.80 -6.97 -10.67
C ASP A 85 6.87 -6.63 -9.50
N LEU A 86 6.12 -7.63 -8.98
CA LEU A 86 5.30 -7.44 -7.79
C LEU A 86 6.15 -7.23 -6.53
N GLU A 87 7.31 -7.91 -6.39
CA GLU A 87 8.26 -7.63 -5.29
C GLU A 87 8.68 -6.17 -5.29
N ARG A 88 8.96 -5.60 -6.47
CA ARG A 88 9.37 -4.21 -6.60
C ARG A 88 8.29 -3.25 -6.13
N ILE A 89 7.03 -3.45 -6.55
CA ILE A 89 5.93 -2.60 -6.08
C ILE A 89 5.57 -2.85 -4.62
N ALA A 90 5.61 -4.09 -4.14
CA ALA A 90 5.40 -4.43 -2.74
C ALA A 90 6.45 -3.75 -1.83
N THR A 91 7.72 -3.70 -2.26
CA THR A 91 8.78 -3.00 -1.53
C THR A 91 8.51 -1.50 -1.47
N LYS A 92 8.04 -0.89 -2.57
CA LYS A 92 7.65 0.53 -2.60
C LYS A 92 6.44 0.78 -1.68
N ARG A 93 5.43 -0.08 -1.72
CA ARG A 93 4.28 -0.02 -0.81
C ARG A 93 4.70 -0.15 0.65
N ALA A 94 5.61 -1.08 0.98
CA ALA A 94 6.13 -1.22 2.33
C ALA A 94 6.81 0.07 2.83
N ALA A 95 7.52 0.79 1.96
CA ALA A 95 8.07 2.10 2.27
C ALA A 95 6.98 3.19 2.41
N GLU A 96 5.92 3.16 1.60
CA GLU A 96 4.76 4.05 1.74
C GLU A 96 4.04 3.84 3.06
N LEU A 97 3.93 2.58 3.56
CA LEU A 97 3.33 2.27 4.86
C LEU A 97 4.07 2.93 6.04
N ALA A 98 5.36 3.19 5.91
CA ALA A 98 6.12 3.93 6.92
C ALA A 98 5.70 5.40 7.02
N LEU A 99 5.07 5.96 5.98
CA LEU A 99 4.49 7.30 5.97
C LEU A 99 3.01 7.27 6.35
N LEU A 100 2.27 6.27 5.84
CA LEU A 100 0.84 6.10 6.07
C LEU A 100 0.51 4.61 6.10
N PHE A 101 0.20 4.07 7.28
CA PHE A 101 -0.21 2.67 7.43
C PHE A 101 -1.69 2.52 7.06
N ASP A 102 -1.95 2.37 5.77
CA ASP A 102 -3.28 2.25 5.17
C ASP A 102 -3.17 1.55 3.81
N HIS A 103 -4.26 0.94 3.32
CA HIS A 103 -4.36 0.46 1.94
C HIS A 103 -4.41 1.61 0.93
N GLY A 104 -4.84 2.80 1.35
CA GLY A 104 -4.65 4.03 0.58
C GLY A 104 -3.18 4.44 0.57
N ARG A 105 -2.73 4.99 -0.56
CA ARG A 105 -1.35 5.47 -0.71
C ARG A 105 -1.17 6.87 -0.12
N PRO A 106 0.05 7.26 0.29
CA PRO A 106 0.32 8.60 0.80
C PRO A 106 -0.10 9.73 -0.14
N ASN A 107 -0.10 9.51 -1.46
CA ASN A 107 -0.56 10.48 -2.46
C ASN A 107 -2.09 10.65 -2.53
N GLY A 108 -2.84 9.85 -1.76
CA GLY A 108 -4.31 9.88 -1.69
C GLY A 108 -5.00 8.93 -2.67
N GLU A 109 -4.25 8.15 -3.43
CA GLU A 109 -4.78 7.15 -4.36
C GLU A 109 -4.95 5.78 -3.67
N SER A 110 -5.68 4.87 -4.33
CA SER A 110 -5.78 3.46 -3.93
C SER A 110 -4.45 2.73 -4.16
N PHE A 111 -4.18 1.65 -3.43
CA PHE A 111 -3.00 0.81 -3.68
C PHE A 111 -2.95 0.30 -5.13
N PHE A 112 -4.08 0.06 -5.80
CA PHE A 112 -4.13 -0.35 -7.21
C PHE A 112 -3.40 0.61 -8.16
N SER A 113 -3.29 1.90 -7.82
CA SER A 113 -2.61 2.88 -8.67
C SER A 113 -1.12 2.63 -8.83
N ILE A 114 -0.48 1.87 -7.92
CA ILE A 114 0.94 1.53 -8.03
C ILE A 114 1.21 0.59 -9.22
N TYR A 115 0.26 -0.28 -9.56
CA TYR A 115 0.39 -1.16 -10.73
C TYR A 115 0.44 -0.35 -12.03
N GLU A 116 -0.45 0.65 -12.16
CA GLU A 116 -0.48 1.55 -13.32
C GLU A 116 0.79 2.42 -13.38
N GLU A 117 1.19 3.01 -12.24
CA GLU A 117 2.40 3.83 -12.12
C GLU A 117 3.65 3.08 -12.57
N GLU A 118 3.75 1.79 -12.26
CA GLU A 118 4.90 0.92 -12.57
C GLU A 118 4.72 0.12 -13.88
N GLY A 119 3.66 0.38 -14.64
CA GLY A 119 3.38 -0.25 -15.93
C GLY A 119 3.02 -1.74 -15.84
N ILE A 120 2.51 -2.19 -14.69
CA ILE A 120 2.16 -3.59 -14.43
C ILE A 120 0.69 -3.84 -14.78
N THR A 121 0.45 -4.77 -15.71
CA THR A 121 -0.91 -5.17 -16.07
C THR A 121 -1.36 -6.38 -15.24
N TYR A 122 -2.62 -6.36 -14.83
CA TYR A 122 -3.24 -7.43 -14.06
C TYR A 122 -4.74 -7.57 -14.41
N ARG A 123 -5.36 -8.70 -14.05
CA ARG A 123 -6.81 -8.93 -14.15
C ARG A 123 -7.50 -8.97 -12.80
N ALA A 124 -6.78 -9.37 -11.78
CA ALA A 124 -7.18 -9.34 -10.39
C ALA A 124 -5.96 -8.98 -9.55
N ALA A 125 -6.15 -8.24 -8.47
CA ALA A 125 -5.09 -7.94 -7.50
C ALA A 125 -5.65 -7.87 -6.08
N GLY A 126 -4.77 -8.03 -5.10
CA GLY A 126 -5.07 -7.90 -3.68
C GLY A 126 -3.80 -7.58 -2.91
N GLU A 127 -3.95 -6.90 -1.79
CA GLU A 127 -2.85 -6.47 -0.93
C GLU A 127 -3.08 -6.95 0.50
N ASN A 128 -2.04 -7.50 1.14
CA ASN A 128 -1.95 -7.67 2.58
C ASN A 128 -0.86 -6.73 3.11
N ILE A 129 -1.13 -6.07 4.23
CA ILE A 129 -0.19 -5.14 4.86
C ILE A 129 0.00 -5.50 6.34
N ALA A 130 1.23 -5.33 6.86
CA ALA A 130 1.52 -5.47 8.28
C ALA A 130 2.67 -4.57 8.72
N MET A 131 2.73 -4.27 10.01
CA MET A 131 3.85 -3.56 10.63
C MET A 131 4.22 -4.15 11.99
N GLY A 132 5.49 -3.95 12.39
CA GLY A 132 5.99 -4.29 13.72
C GLY A 132 6.48 -5.73 13.89
N TYR A 133 6.15 -6.65 13.00
CA TYR A 133 6.65 -8.03 13.01
C TYR A 133 8.11 -8.08 12.58
N ARG A 134 8.95 -8.79 13.33
CA ARG A 134 10.40 -8.77 13.12
C ARG A 134 10.93 -9.84 12.18
N THR A 135 10.13 -10.89 11.93
CA THR A 135 10.53 -12.03 11.08
C THR A 135 9.42 -12.40 10.12
N ALA A 136 9.79 -13.09 9.05
CA ALA A 136 8.88 -13.63 8.04
C ALA A 136 7.83 -14.57 8.66
N GLU A 137 8.28 -15.45 9.57
CA GLU A 137 7.40 -16.41 10.24
C GLU A 137 6.34 -15.72 11.09
N ALA A 138 6.74 -14.66 11.81
CA ALA A 138 5.83 -13.93 12.69
C ALA A 138 4.75 -13.17 11.91
N VAL A 139 5.10 -12.51 10.80
CA VAL A 139 4.12 -11.80 9.98
C VAL A 139 3.24 -12.76 9.21
N ASN A 140 3.80 -13.85 8.65
CA ASN A 140 3.02 -14.87 7.98
C ASN A 140 2.01 -15.53 8.95
N ALA A 141 2.42 -15.85 10.18
CA ALA A 141 1.52 -16.39 11.19
C ALA A 141 0.37 -15.41 11.53
N ALA A 142 0.63 -14.10 11.53
CA ALA A 142 -0.40 -13.10 11.73
C ALA A 142 -1.38 -13.02 10.55
N TRP A 143 -0.89 -13.07 9.31
CA TRP A 143 -1.73 -13.04 8.10
C TRP A 143 -2.53 -14.34 7.89
N ARG A 144 -2.08 -15.46 8.45
CA ARG A 144 -2.84 -16.71 8.41
C ARG A 144 -4.19 -16.61 9.11
N GLU A 145 -4.33 -15.79 10.12
CA GLU A 145 -5.61 -15.51 10.80
C GLU A 145 -6.36 -16.79 11.20
N ASP A 146 -5.63 -17.83 11.61
CA ASP A 146 -6.18 -19.17 11.90
C ASP A 146 -7.23 -19.17 13.01
N GLY A 147 -7.08 -18.30 13.99
CA GLY A 147 -7.99 -18.14 15.13
C GLY A 147 -9.09 -17.08 14.92
N GLU A 148 -9.09 -16.38 13.80
CA GLU A 148 -10.02 -15.29 13.55
C GLU A 148 -11.34 -15.78 12.95
N PRO A 149 -12.47 -15.10 13.28
CA PRO A 149 -13.75 -15.36 12.61
C PRO A 149 -13.73 -14.83 11.17
N TYR A 150 -14.78 -15.09 10.41
CA TYR A 150 -14.90 -14.69 8.99
C TYR A 150 -14.47 -13.25 8.72
N ASN A 151 -14.96 -12.31 9.52
CA ASN A 151 -14.63 -10.89 9.33
C ASN A 151 -13.15 -10.57 9.57
N GLY A 152 -12.46 -11.35 10.39
CA GLY A 152 -11.04 -11.20 10.68
C GLY A 152 -10.12 -11.94 9.72
N GLN A 153 -10.64 -12.76 8.78
CA GLN A 153 -9.85 -13.55 7.84
C GLN A 153 -9.60 -12.86 6.49
N GLY A 154 -9.40 -11.55 6.48
CA GLY A 154 -9.17 -10.79 5.25
C GLY A 154 -7.86 -11.17 4.56
N HIS A 155 -6.77 -11.21 5.32
CA HIS A 155 -5.45 -11.56 4.79
C HIS A 155 -5.40 -13.02 4.34
N ARG A 156 -5.93 -13.95 5.16
CA ARG A 156 -6.03 -15.36 4.82
C ARG A 156 -6.76 -15.59 3.50
N ARG A 157 -7.88 -14.89 3.27
CA ARG A 157 -8.63 -15.00 2.01
C ARG A 157 -7.86 -14.50 0.80
N ASN A 158 -6.99 -13.52 0.95
CA ASN A 158 -6.08 -13.12 -0.13
C ASN A 158 -5.06 -14.21 -0.42
N MET A 159 -4.39 -14.76 0.62
CA MET A 159 -3.41 -15.84 0.47
C MET A 159 -4.00 -17.08 -0.21
N LEU A 160 -5.27 -17.42 0.08
CA LEU A 160 -5.98 -18.58 -0.47
C LEU A 160 -6.86 -18.26 -1.70
N ASN A 161 -6.80 -17.05 -2.24
CA ASN A 161 -7.66 -16.66 -3.36
C ASN A 161 -7.28 -17.45 -4.64
N PRO A 162 -8.24 -18.24 -5.20
CA PRO A 162 -7.98 -19.02 -6.40
C PRO A 162 -7.84 -18.17 -7.69
N LYS A 163 -8.19 -16.89 -7.61
CA LYS A 163 -8.06 -15.96 -8.75
C LYS A 163 -6.65 -15.43 -8.94
N PHE A 164 -5.76 -15.59 -7.96
CA PHE A 164 -4.38 -15.14 -8.08
C PHE A 164 -3.48 -16.26 -8.59
N ASN A 165 -2.49 -15.91 -9.40
CA ASN A 165 -1.47 -16.82 -9.91
C ASN A 165 -0.04 -16.40 -9.59
N CYS A 166 0.14 -15.24 -8.99
CA CYS A 166 1.46 -14.75 -8.58
C CYS A 166 1.37 -13.83 -7.37
N VAL A 167 2.51 -13.69 -6.69
CA VAL A 167 2.71 -12.83 -5.54
C VAL A 167 4.11 -12.23 -5.56
N GLY A 168 4.26 -11.00 -5.09
CA GLY A 168 5.53 -10.39 -4.74
C GLY A 168 5.46 -9.86 -3.31
N ILE A 169 6.56 -9.94 -2.58
CA ILE A 169 6.60 -9.61 -1.16
C ILE A 169 7.61 -8.50 -0.92
N GLY A 170 7.14 -7.42 -0.29
CA GLY A 170 7.94 -6.28 0.11
C GLY A 170 8.18 -6.27 1.61
N HIS A 171 9.42 -6.01 2.01
CA HIS A 171 9.80 -5.79 3.39
C HIS A 171 10.79 -4.65 3.48
N VAL A 172 10.50 -3.67 4.32
CA VAL A 172 11.43 -2.59 4.67
C VAL A 172 11.47 -2.37 6.17
N TYR A 173 12.60 -1.83 6.62
CA TYR A 173 12.82 -1.40 7.98
C TYR A 173 13.13 0.09 7.99
N LEU A 174 12.43 0.85 8.83
CA LEU A 174 12.62 2.27 9.03
C LEU A 174 12.36 2.67 10.49
N ASP A 175 13.25 3.45 11.08
CA ASP A 175 13.11 4.03 12.43
C ASP A 175 12.67 3.02 13.53
N GLY A 176 13.20 1.79 13.48
CA GLY A 176 12.92 0.75 14.49
C GLY A 176 11.69 -0.10 14.20
N CYS A 177 10.98 0.15 13.10
CA CYS A 177 9.78 -0.59 12.71
C CYS A 177 9.97 -1.35 11.39
N HIS A 178 9.40 -2.53 11.29
CA HIS A 178 9.32 -3.35 10.09
C HIS A 178 7.97 -3.15 9.42
N TYR A 179 7.95 -2.98 8.10
CA TYR A 179 6.76 -2.85 7.27
C TYR A 179 6.76 -3.93 6.20
N TRP A 180 5.64 -4.60 6.04
CA TRP A 180 5.49 -5.77 5.20
C TRP A 180 4.29 -5.63 4.28
N VAL A 181 4.45 -6.08 3.04
CA VAL A 181 3.39 -6.09 2.03
C VAL A 181 3.45 -7.37 1.21
N GLU A 182 2.30 -8.00 1.00
CA GLU A 182 2.08 -9.02 -0.03
C GLU A 182 1.23 -8.40 -1.13
N GLU A 183 1.76 -8.32 -2.35
CA GLU A 183 1.01 -7.94 -3.55
C GLU A 183 0.68 -9.19 -4.34
N PHE A 184 -0.60 -9.53 -4.37
CA PHE A 184 -1.13 -10.65 -5.14
C PHE A 184 -1.70 -10.18 -6.46
N ALA A 185 -1.56 -10.97 -7.52
CA ALA A 185 -2.21 -10.68 -8.78
C ALA A 185 -2.56 -11.92 -9.61
N TYR A 186 -3.49 -11.74 -10.55
CA TYR A 186 -3.57 -12.58 -11.75
C TYR A 186 -2.95 -11.83 -12.92
N ARG A 187 -1.82 -12.31 -13.40
CA ARG A 187 -1.07 -11.74 -14.53
C ARG A 187 -0.89 -12.77 -15.63
N THR A 188 -0.97 -12.33 -16.89
CA THR A 188 -0.65 -13.17 -18.05
C THR A 188 0.84 -13.17 -18.37
N SER A 189 1.58 -12.19 -17.86
CA SER A 189 3.04 -12.07 -17.98
C SER A 189 3.62 -11.90 -16.58
N VAL A 190 4.06 -12.99 -15.97
CA VAL A 190 4.70 -13.03 -14.65
C VAL A 190 6.21 -12.94 -14.85
N ASN A 191 6.86 -12.05 -14.12
CA ASN A 191 8.31 -11.94 -14.16
C ASN A 191 8.94 -12.87 -13.11
N THR A 192 9.35 -14.06 -13.54
CA THR A 192 10.02 -15.06 -12.68
C THR A 192 11.55 -14.98 -12.75
N THR A 193 12.12 -13.95 -13.37
CA THR A 193 13.57 -13.77 -13.46
C THR A 193 14.13 -13.43 -12.09
N GLU A 194 14.78 -14.39 -11.47
CA GLU A 194 15.36 -14.23 -10.14
C GLU A 194 16.43 -13.14 -10.12
N THR A 195 16.36 -12.31 -9.09
CA THR A 195 17.34 -11.28 -8.79
C THR A 195 18.03 -11.58 -7.46
N THR A 196 19.26 -11.10 -7.26
CA THR A 196 19.89 -11.17 -5.94
C THR A 196 19.10 -10.34 -4.94
N ALA A 197 18.79 -10.91 -3.78
CA ALA A 197 18.10 -10.20 -2.71
C ALA A 197 18.91 -9.01 -2.22
N ASN A 198 18.24 -7.89 -2.03
CA ASN A 198 18.85 -6.65 -1.51
C ASN A 198 18.38 -6.44 -0.05
N ASP A 199 19.33 -6.38 0.88
CA ASP A 199 19.08 -6.11 2.31
C ASP A 199 19.81 -4.85 2.78
N SER A 200 20.18 -3.97 1.85
CA SER A 200 20.94 -2.74 2.15
C SER A 200 20.04 -1.51 2.28
N GLU A 201 20.60 -0.43 2.81
CA GLU A 201 20.00 0.89 2.80
C GLU A 201 19.78 1.39 1.37
N GLN A 202 18.57 1.88 1.11
CA GLN A 202 18.18 2.43 -0.19
C GLN A 202 17.46 3.77 -0.01
N ILE A 203 17.66 4.68 -0.94
CA ILE A 203 16.86 5.91 -1.03
C ILE A 203 15.69 5.66 -1.97
N MET A 204 14.48 5.86 -1.45
CA MET A 204 13.25 5.70 -2.21
C MET A 204 12.51 7.02 -2.33
N SER A 205 12.10 7.37 -3.55
CA SER A 205 11.29 8.56 -3.81
C SER A 205 9.81 8.19 -3.77
N LEU A 206 9.06 8.80 -2.86
CA LEU A 206 7.64 8.57 -2.65
C LEU A 206 6.83 9.83 -2.96
N SER A 207 5.65 9.67 -3.52
CA SER A 207 4.72 10.75 -3.85
C SER A 207 3.82 11.09 -2.67
N VAL A 208 3.85 12.33 -2.20
CA VAL A 208 3.02 12.80 -1.07
C VAL A 208 2.36 14.14 -1.39
N PRO A 209 1.18 14.45 -0.83
CA PRO A 209 0.62 15.80 -0.91
C PRO A 209 1.52 16.80 -0.18
N LYS A 210 1.88 17.88 -0.84
CA LYS A 210 2.71 18.95 -0.26
C LYS A 210 2.16 19.47 1.07
N SER A 211 0.84 19.49 1.21
CA SER A 211 0.15 19.91 2.44
C SER A 211 0.41 19.00 3.64
N LYS A 212 0.90 17.76 3.41
CA LYS A 212 1.25 16.79 4.43
C LYS A 212 2.71 16.87 4.87
N VAL A 213 3.52 17.70 4.21
CA VAL A 213 4.91 17.94 4.58
C VAL A 213 4.94 19.12 5.55
N THR A 214 5.07 18.84 6.85
CA THR A 214 4.81 19.83 7.91
C THR A 214 6.05 20.38 8.59
N GLY A 215 7.24 19.84 8.33
CA GLY A 215 8.45 20.34 8.99
C GLY A 215 9.74 19.94 8.30
N LEU A 216 10.72 20.81 8.38
CA LEU A 216 12.10 20.55 7.98
C LEU A 216 12.99 20.77 9.21
N LYS A 217 13.57 19.68 9.73
CA LYS A 217 14.65 19.76 10.72
C LYS A 217 15.98 19.61 10.01
N VAL A 218 16.84 20.60 10.16
CA VAL A 218 18.20 20.58 9.63
C VAL A 218 19.16 20.51 10.79
N ALA A 219 20.06 19.53 10.78
CA ALA A 219 21.11 19.38 11.77
C ALA A 219 22.46 19.21 11.11
N PHE A 220 23.46 19.80 11.70
CA PHE A 220 24.83 19.57 11.34
C PHE A 220 25.37 18.38 12.17
N ASP A 221 26.32 17.64 11.62
CA ASP A 221 26.99 16.54 12.32
C ASP A 221 27.80 17.00 13.54
N LYS A 222 28.16 18.32 13.58
CA LYS A 222 28.88 18.95 14.69
C LYS A 222 28.27 20.33 14.98
N THR A 223 28.40 20.77 16.22
CA THR A 223 27.94 22.08 16.67
C THR A 223 28.91 23.22 16.32
N SER A 224 30.17 22.90 16.00
CA SER A 224 31.20 23.86 15.59
C SER A 224 32.27 23.18 14.76
N TYR A 225 32.91 23.96 13.91
CA TYR A 225 34.07 23.59 13.08
C TYR A 225 35.17 24.60 13.31
N SER A 226 36.38 24.13 13.55
CA SER A 226 37.58 24.97 13.66
C SER A 226 38.52 24.68 12.48
N LEU A 227 38.78 25.71 11.67
CA LEU A 227 39.64 25.63 10.50
C LEU A 227 40.76 26.67 10.65
N ARG A 228 41.96 26.31 10.19
CA ARG A 228 43.03 27.27 9.98
C ARG A 228 42.91 27.87 8.58
N THR A 229 43.50 29.00 8.37
CA THR A 229 43.52 29.66 7.05
C THR A 229 44.13 28.69 6.00
N GLY A 230 43.34 28.43 4.94
CA GLY A 230 43.71 27.51 3.85
C GLY A 230 43.28 26.05 4.05
N GLU A 231 42.66 25.69 5.19
CA GLU A 231 42.03 24.39 5.41
C GLU A 231 40.59 24.37 4.93
N SER A 232 40.14 23.20 4.47
CA SER A 232 38.71 22.92 4.16
C SER A 232 38.29 21.64 4.89
N THR A 233 37.00 21.54 5.19
CA THR A 233 36.42 20.33 5.76
C THR A 233 35.05 20.05 5.14
N GLU A 234 34.69 18.78 5.06
CA GLU A 234 33.33 18.39 4.70
C GLU A 234 32.41 18.57 5.91
N VAL A 235 31.27 19.21 5.67
CA VAL A 235 30.20 19.41 6.65
C VAL A 235 29.03 18.52 6.27
N LYS A 236 28.73 17.55 7.11
CA LYS A 236 27.52 16.73 6.91
C LYS A 236 26.29 17.48 7.40
N LEU A 237 25.37 17.70 6.49
CA LEU A 237 24.05 18.23 6.77
C LEU A 237 23.04 17.11 6.73
N THR A 238 22.29 16.92 7.81
CA THR A 238 21.12 16.04 7.85
C THR A 238 19.88 16.87 7.81
N ALA A 239 19.05 16.69 6.80
CA ALA A 239 17.73 17.27 6.71
C ALA A 239 16.68 16.19 6.96
N LYS A 240 15.84 16.36 7.99
CA LYS A 240 14.71 15.46 8.28
C LYS A 240 13.41 16.22 7.99
N LEU A 241 12.63 15.68 7.05
CA LEU A 241 11.25 16.11 6.78
C LEU A 241 10.30 15.38 7.70
N THR A 242 9.31 16.09 8.23
CA THR A 242 8.16 15.48 8.88
C THR A 242 7.02 15.41 7.88
N VAL A 243 6.53 14.21 7.62
CA VAL A 243 5.40 13.93 6.74
C VAL A 243 4.30 13.34 7.61
N PHE A 244 3.08 13.89 7.53
CA PHE A 244 1.87 13.57 8.31
C PHE A 244 1.86 14.03 9.77
#